data_7a61cb9bf2c5cc05315165c5543dc0de
#
_entry.id   7a61cb9bf2c5cc05315165c5543dc0de
#
_cell.length_a   1.000
_cell.length_b   1.000
_cell.length_c   1.000
_cell.angle_alpha   90.00
_cell.angle_beta   90.00
_cell.angle_gamma   90.00
#
_symmetry.space_group_name_H-M   'P 1'
#
loop_
_entity.id
_entity.type
_entity.pdbx_description
1 polymer ?
#
loop_
_entity_poly.entity_id
_entity_poly.type
_entity_poly.pdbx_seq_one_letter_code
_entity_poly.pdbx_strand_id
1 'polypeptide(L)'
;MQELLPQSQRVDEVSLEAVAELIEHVPGDMTATVQAGMSLADFQAHLAEAGQWLPVDPPDPETVTIGGLLAKNLNGPRRFGCGTVRDWLIGVAVVLADGRLIRNGGKVVKNVAGFDLCRLFIGARDTLGIIVEATFKLLPLPEAEVYLAKPCESLAQAETVLEEIWDSDLQPTVLDLQRINGTPLMVIVGFAGPSADVEAQSGTVLEIGFNASASLDYDAQFRSTASSFTSVLPGNLITTLQSLGDVSFVARAGNGVIYHASAEPAKLPSPDLQKRVKEMFDPEGILPG
;
A
#
# COMPACT_ATOMS: atom_id res chain seq x y z
N MET A 1 -26.49 -36.17 -5.85
CA MET A 1 -27.37 -35.35 -6.70
C MET A 1 -27.10 -33.93 -6.29
N GLN A 2 -26.11 -33.30 -6.93
CA GLN A 2 -25.80 -31.88 -6.74
C GLN A 2 -26.75 -31.07 -7.63
N GLU A 3 -27.67 -30.34 -7.02
CA GLU A 3 -28.45 -29.34 -7.75
C GLU A 3 -27.48 -28.21 -8.16
N LEU A 4 -27.19 -28.20 -9.46
CA LEU A 4 -26.50 -27.05 -10.09
C LEU A 4 -27.46 -25.85 -9.99
N LEU A 5 -27.04 -24.80 -9.26
CA LEU A 5 -27.74 -23.51 -9.24
C LEU A 5 -27.86 -23.00 -10.68
N PRO A 6 -29.05 -22.54 -11.10
CA PRO A 6 -29.24 -22.04 -12.45
C PRO A 6 -28.34 -20.82 -12.73
N GLN A 7 -27.84 -20.70 -13.97
CA GLN A 7 -26.95 -19.61 -14.42
C GLN A 7 -27.48 -18.18 -14.17
N SER A 8 -28.75 -18.01 -13.85
CA SER A 8 -29.39 -16.74 -13.51
C SER A 8 -29.13 -16.26 -12.07
N GLN A 9 -28.35 -16.98 -11.27
CA GLN A 9 -27.99 -16.60 -9.90
C GLN A 9 -26.48 -16.37 -9.72
N ARG A 10 -25.77 -15.96 -10.75
CA ARG A 10 -24.41 -15.42 -10.58
C ARG A 10 -24.55 -14.13 -9.77
N VAL A 11 -23.98 -14.13 -8.57
CA VAL A 11 -23.88 -12.95 -7.74
C VAL A 11 -22.66 -12.19 -8.28
N ASP A 12 -22.88 -11.04 -8.91
CA ASP A 12 -21.81 -10.22 -9.46
C ASP A 12 -20.98 -9.52 -8.36
N GLU A 13 -21.47 -9.52 -7.11
CA GLU A 13 -20.85 -8.88 -5.97
C GLU A 13 -21.10 -9.69 -4.69
N VAL A 14 -20.04 -9.89 -3.90
CA VAL A 14 -20.10 -10.50 -2.56
C VAL A 14 -19.81 -9.39 -1.54
N SER A 15 -20.81 -9.02 -0.74
CA SER A 15 -20.62 -8.08 0.36
C SER A 15 -19.98 -8.78 1.56
N LEU A 16 -18.93 -8.16 2.11
CA LEU A 16 -18.28 -8.58 3.36
C LEU A 16 -18.64 -7.67 4.55
N GLU A 17 -19.64 -6.80 4.43
CA GLU A 17 -20.05 -5.88 5.49
C GLU A 17 -20.40 -6.57 6.80
N ALA A 18 -20.98 -7.77 6.73
CA ALA A 18 -21.29 -8.59 7.91
C ALA A 18 -20.06 -9.31 8.52
N VAL A 19 -18.88 -9.20 7.89
CA VAL A 19 -17.65 -9.87 8.28
C VAL A 19 -16.61 -8.77 8.61
N ALA A 20 -16.86 -7.98 9.66
CA ALA A 20 -16.15 -6.75 9.98
C ALA A 20 -15.74 -6.66 11.46
N GLU A 21 -15.41 -7.79 12.10
CA GLU A 21 -15.02 -7.84 13.51
C GLU A 21 -13.50 -7.88 13.69
N LEU A 22 -13.00 -7.24 14.75
CA LEU A 22 -11.67 -7.49 15.29
C LEU A 22 -11.73 -8.82 16.05
N ILE A 23 -11.13 -9.87 15.48
CA ILE A 23 -11.16 -11.22 16.05
C ILE A 23 -10.27 -11.29 17.28
N GLU A 24 -9.07 -10.70 17.21
CA GLU A 24 -8.11 -10.74 18.27
C GLU A 24 -7.05 -9.64 18.11
N HIS A 25 -6.66 -9.04 19.22
CA HIS A 25 -5.49 -8.18 19.31
C HIS A 25 -4.66 -8.61 20.50
N VAL A 26 -3.38 -8.93 20.28
CA VAL A 26 -2.42 -9.34 21.30
C VAL A 26 -1.29 -8.30 21.36
N PRO A 27 -1.45 -7.22 22.14
CA PRO A 27 -0.48 -6.12 22.16
C PRO A 27 0.93 -6.55 22.55
N GLY A 28 1.08 -7.53 23.45
CA GLY A 28 2.39 -8.05 23.86
C GLY A 28 3.17 -8.73 22.74
N ASP A 29 2.48 -9.32 21.77
CA ASP A 29 3.08 -9.98 20.61
C ASP A 29 3.10 -9.05 19.37
N MET A 30 2.54 -7.85 19.48
CA MET A 30 2.35 -6.91 18.37
C MET A 30 1.66 -7.56 17.18
N THR A 31 0.57 -8.30 17.42
CA THR A 31 -0.20 -8.96 16.39
C THR A 31 -1.70 -8.73 16.55
N ALA A 32 -2.40 -8.63 15.44
CA ALA A 32 -3.86 -8.59 15.42
C ALA A 32 -4.44 -9.41 14.26
N THR A 33 -5.58 -10.04 14.51
CA THR A 33 -6.38 -10.75 13.52
C THR A 33 -7.72 -10.07 13.37
N VAL A 34 -8.09 -9.77 12.14
CA VAL A 34 -9.25 -8.97 11.78
C VAL A 34 -9.99 -9.56 10.59
N GLN A 35 -11.30 -9.40 10.56
CA GLN A 35 -12.12 -9.80 9.42
C GLN A 35 -12.00 -8.79 8.26
N ALA A 36 -12.12 -9.29 7.04
CA ALA A 36 -11.80 -8.55 5.83
C ALA A 36 -12.74 -7.37 5.51
N GLY A 37 -13.95 -7.36 6.05
CA GLY A 37 -14.93 -6.29 5.85
C GLY A 37 -14.72 -5.06 6.75
N MET A 38 -13.89 -5.14 7.79
CA MET A 38 -13.59 -4.00 8.65
C MET A 38 -12.88 -2.90 7.86
N SER A 39 -13.23 -1.63 8.08
CA SER A 39 -12.51 -0.51 7.49
C SER A 39 -11.09 -0.41 8.06
N LEU A 40 -10.15 0.09 7.27
CA LEU A 40 -8.79 0.32 7.77
C LEU A 40 -8.79 1.38 8.89
N ALA A 41 -9.64 2.40 8.80
CA ALA A 41 -9.75 3.43 9.82
C ALA A 41 -10.22 2.86 11.17
N ASP A 42 -11.28 2.04 11.19
CA ASP A 42 -11.76 1.39 12.41
C ASP A 42 -10.70 0.44 12.99
N PHE A 43 -10.04 -0.33 12.13
CA PHE A 43 -8.96 -1.21 12.57
C PHE A 43 -7.81 -0.42 13.22
N GLN A 44 -7.36 0.68 12.59
CA GLN A 44 -6.32 1.55 13.15
C GLN A 44 -6.76 2.17 14.48
N ALA A 45 -8.02 2.58 14.61
CA ALA A 45 -8.55 3.14 15.86
C ALA A 45 -8.47 2.12 17.01
N HIS A 46 -8.86 0.87 16.76
CA HIS A 46 -8.73 -0.20 17.77
C HIS A 46 -7.27 -0.47 18.18
N LEU A 47 -6.35 -0.48 17.21
CA LEU A 47 -4.93 -0.69 17.48
C LEU A 47 -4.32 0.45 18.30
N ALA A 48 -4.75 1.68 18.02
CA ALA A 48 -4.27 2.88 18.68
C ALA A 48 -4.61 2.92 20.19
N GLU A 49 -5.69 2.25 20.63
CA GLU A 49 -6.02 2.10 22.05
C GLU A 49 -4.88 1.43 22.86
N ALA A 50 -4.09 0.57 22.20
CA ALA A 50 -2.92 -0.08 22.77
C ALA A 50 -1.60 0.60 22.37
N GLY A 51 -1.64 1.79 21.75
CA GLY A 51 -0.45 2.49 21.29
C GLY A 51 0.24 1.81 20.09
N GLN A 52 -0.52 1.05 19.28
CA GLN A 52 -0.01 0.31 18.13
C GLN A 52 -0.74 0.71 16.83
N TRP A 53 -0.16 0.36 15.70
CA TRP A 53 -0.75 0.59 14.40
C TRP A 53 -0.26 -0.42 13.36
N LEU A 54 -1.04 -0.58 12.30
CA LEU A 54 -0.60 -1.23 11.07
C LEU A 54 0.08 -0.17 10.19
N PRO A 55 1.39 -0.27 9.87
CA PRO A 55 2.12 0.82 9.24
C PRO A 55 1.89 0.86 7.71
N VAL A 56 0.65 1.10 7.34
CA VAL A 56 0.19 1.34 5.98
C VAL A 56 -0.75 2.55 5.97
N ASP A 57 -0.68 3.34 4.91
CA ASP A 57 -1.39 4.61 4.78
C ASP A 57 -1.98 4.81 3.37
N PRO A 58 -2.80 3.87 2.87
CA PRO A 58 -3.47 4.07 1.59
C PRO A 58 -4.43 5.27 1.67
N PRO A 59 -4.78 5.90 0.54
CA PRO A 59 -5.81 6.92 0.52
C PRO A 59 -7.16 6.35 0.95
N ASP A 60 -8.02 7.22 1.51
CA ASP A 60 -9.41 6.93 1.88
C ASP A 60 -9.58 5.75 2.88
N PRO A 61 -8.86 5.72 4.02
CA PRO A 61 -8.87 4.61 4.97
C PRO A 61 -10.26 4.32 5.54
N GLU A 62 -11.17 5.29 5.55
CA GLU A 62 -12.56 5.15 5.98
C GLU A 62 -13.38 4.20 5.09
N THR A 63 -13.06 4.18 3.81
CA THR A 63 -13.78 3.37 2.81
C THR A 63 -13.02 2.12 2.40
N VAL A 64 -11.71 2.09 2.62
CA VAL A 64 -10.86 0.94 2.32
C VAL A 64 -11.04 -0.12 3.39
N THR A 65 -11.60 -1.28 3.03
CA THR A 65 -11.68 -2.44 3.92
C THR A 65 -10.34 -3.19 3.95
N ILE A 66 -10.12 -3.99 4.99
CA ILE A 66 -8.93 -4.86 5.11
C ILE A 66 -8.82 -5.81 3.91
N GLY A 67 -9.93 -6.40 3.45
CA GLY A 67 -9.96 -7.22 2.24
C GLY A 67 -9.56 -6.44 1.00
N GLY A 68 -10.13 -5.24 0.81
CA GLY A 68 -9.80 -4.35 -0.30
C GLY A 68 -8.35 -3.85 -0.29
N LEU A 69 -7.81 -3.55 0.90
CA LEU A 69 -6.40 -3.21 1.10
C LEU A 69 -5.48 -4.31 0.55
N LEU A 70 -5.76 -5.56 0.92
CA LEU A 70 -4.97 -6.73 0.51
C LEU A 70 -5.20 -7.08 -0.96
N ALA A 71 -6.47 -7.21 -1.38
CA ALA A 71 -6.83 -7.61 -2.74
C ALA A 71 -6.27 -6.66 -3.80
N LYS A 72 -6.21 -5.36 -3.51
CA LYS A 72 -5.66 -4.33 -4.42
C LYS A 72 -4.20 -3.99 -4.15
N ASN A 73 -3.59 -4.53 -3.09
CA ASN A 73 -2.23 -4.19 -2.64
C ASN A 73 -2.03 -2.68 -2.49
N LEU A 74 -2.96 -2.03 -1.78
CA LEU A 74 -2.93 -0.59 -1.62
C LEU A 74 -1.81 -0.16 -0.69
N ASN A 75 -1.17 0.95 -1.02
CA ASN A 75 -0.08 1.54 -0.24
C ASN A 75 -0.14 3.06 -0.38
N GLY A 76 0.37 3.77 0.61
CA GLY A 76 0.49 5.22 0.63
C GLY A 76 1.94 5.72 0.60
N PRO A 77 2.17 6.98 0.95
CA PRO A 77 3.48 7.62 0.99
C PRO A 77 4.50 6.96 1.92
N ARG A 78 4.06 6.47 3.10
CA ARG A 78 4.94 5.81 4.09
C ARG A 78 5.52 4.48 3.62
N ARG A 79 5.09 4.00 2.45
CA ARG A 79 5.65 2.78 1.86
C ARG A 79 7.17 2.79 1.78
N PHE A 80 7.81 3.94 1.67
CA PHE A 80 9.28 4.02 1.56
C PHE A 80 9.97 3.48 2.82
N GLY A 81 9.63 3.97 3.99
CA GLY A 81 10.24 3.52 5.25
C GLY A 81 9.53 2.34 5.89
N CYS A 82 8.20 2.23 5.73
CA CYS A 82 7.40 1.20 6.40
C CYS A 82 7.21 -0.09 5.57
N GLY A 83 7.57 -0.07 4.28
CA GLY A 83 7.29 -1.20 3.38
C GLY A 83 5.84 -1.22 2.89
N THR A 84 5.38 -2.39 2.48
CA THR A 84 4.04 -2.60 1.91
C THR A 84 3.19 -3.46 2.84
N VAL A 85 1.88 -3.52 2.61
CA VAL A 85 0.99 -4.41 3.36
C VAL A 85 1.47 -5.87 3.35
N ARG A 86 2.20 -6.27 2.30
CA ARG A 86 2.83 -7.61 2.16
C ARG A 86 3.85 -7.89 3.26
N ASP A 87 4.54 -6.88 3.75
CA ASP A 87 5.59 -7.01 4.75
C ASP A 87 5.00 -7.19 6.15
N TRP A 88 3.72 -6.86 6.33
CA TRP A 88 3.01 -6.88 7.60
C TRP A 88 2.05 -8.06 7.74
N LEU A 89 1.54 -8.63 6.63
CA LEU A 89 0.64 -9.78 6.64
C LEU A 89 1.40 -11.06 7.02
N ILE A 90 0.98 -11.73 8.08
CA ILE A 90 1.55 -12.99 8.58
C ILE A 90 0.60 -14.16 8.52
N GLY A 91 -0.69 -13.93 8.33
CA GLY A 91 -1.70 -14.96 8.16
C GLY A 91 -2.91 -14.49 7.37
N VAL A 92 -3.56 -15.40 6.67
CA VAL A 92 -4.74 -15.11 5.86
C VAL A 92 -5.71 -16.29 5.86
N ALA A 93 -7.02 -16.00 5.87
CA ALA A 93 -8.06 -16.96 5.56
C ALA A 93 -8.76 -16.52 4.26
N VAL A 94 -8.92 -17.48 3.34
CA VAL A 94 -9.44 -17.22 1.99
C VAL A 94 -10.48 -18.27 1.63
N VAL A 95 -11.61 -17.83 1.08
CA VAL A 95 -12.62 -18.71 0.47
C VAL A 95 -12.29 -18.85 -1.01
N LEU A 96 -12.08 -20.09 -1.46
CA LEU A 96 -11.80 -20.41 -2.85
C LEU A 96 -13.08 -20.47 -3.69
N ALA A 97 -12.95 -20.55 -5.01
CA ALA A 97 -14.06 -20.65 -5.94
C ALA A 97 -15.00 -21.84 -5.68
N ASP A 98 -14.46 -22.93 -5.17
CA ASP A 98 -15.22 -24.14 -4.81
C ASP A 98 -15.88 -24.08 -3.41
N GLY A 99 -15.81 -22.92 -2.73
CA GLY A 99 -16.39 -22.70 -1.41
C GLY A 99 -15.52 -23.19 -0.24
N ARG A 100 -14.36 -23.78 -0.50
CA ARG A 100 -13.46 -24.22 0.58
C ARG A 100 -12.80 -23.03 1.24
N LEU A 101 -12.81 -23.01 2.57
CA LEU A 101 -12.04 -22.07 3.37
C LEU A 101 -10.63 -22.64 3.59
N ILE A 102 -9.63 -21.93 3.15
CA ILE A 102 -8.22 -22.24 3.42
C ILE A 102 -7.63 -21.21 4.37
N ARG A 103 -6.70 -21.65 5.22
CA ARG A 103 -5.90 -20.78 6.08
C ARG A 103 -4.42 -21.01 5.81
N ASN A 104 -3.66 -19.92 5.71
CA ASN A 104 -2.22 -19.98 5.52
C ASN A 104 -1.55 -18.93 6.44
N GLY A 105 -0.34 -19.25 6.91
CA GLY A 105 0.35 -18.43 7.90
C GLY A 105 -0.19 -18.68 9.31
N GLY A 106 0.03 -17.75 10.22
CA GLY A 106 -0.40 -17.83 11.61
C GLY A 106 0.23 -16.74 12.45
N LYS A 107 -0.03 -16.77 13.76
CA LYS A 107 0.44 -15.78 14.75
C LYS A 107 1.95 -15.84 15.04
N VAL A 108 2.71 -16.67 14.36
CA VAL A 108 4.17 -16.78 14.53
C VAL A 108 4.88 -15.98 13.44
N VAL A 109 5.78 -15.12 13.87
CA VAL A 109 6.55 -14.20 12.99
C VAL A 109 7.41 -14.95 11.96
N LYS A 110 7.68 -16.23 12.19
CA LYS A 110 8.46 -17.08 11.28
C LYS A 110 7.76 -18.41 11.03
N ASN A 111 7.06 -18.51 9.91
CA ASN A 111 6.54 -19.78 9.40
C ASN A 111 7.46 -20.24 8.25
N VAL A 112 8.21 -21.33 8.50
CA VAL A 112 9.19 -21.89 7.53
C VAL A 112 8.66 -23.13 6.82
N ALA A 113 7.43 -23.55 7.08
CA ALA A 113 6.82 -24.75 6.50
C ALA A 113 5.86 -24.37 5.37
N GLY A 114 6.23 -24.69 4.13
CA GLY A 114 5.38 -24.56 2.96
C GLY A 114 5.58 -23.27 2.16
N PHE A 115 4.75 -23.09 1.11
CA PHE A 115 4.74 -21.88 0.30
C PHE A 115 4.07 -20.74 1.05
N ASP A 116 4.59 -19.52 0.88
CA ASP A 116 3.97 -18.29 1.39
C ASP A 116 2.75 -17.91 0.54
N LEU A 117 1.64 -18.60 0.79
CA LEU A 117 0.39 -18.35 0.08
C LEU A 117 -0.22 -16.99 0.47
N CYS A 118 0.14 -16.40 1.62
CA CYS A 118 -0.32 -15.07 1.99
C CYS A 118 0.01 -14.07 0.89
N ARG A 119 1.22 -14.15 0.34
CA ARG A 119 1.68 -13.26 -0.73
C ARG A 119 1.00 -13.48 -2.07
N LEU A 120 0.41 -14.64 -2.30
CA LEU A 120 -0.27 -14.96 -3.55
C LEU A 120 -1.58 -14.18 -3.69
N PHE A 121 -2.32 -14.00 -2.59
CA PHE A 121 -3.61 -13.31 -2.58
C PHE A 121 -3.48 -11.79 -2.56
N ILE A 122 -2.31 -11.24 -2.14
CA ILE A 122 -2.08 -9.80 -2.16
C ILE A 122 -1.97 -9.31 -3.60
N GLY A 123 -2.86 -8.38 -3.97
CA GLY A 123 -2.93 -7.84 -5.33
C GLY A 123 -3.65 -8.74 -6.34
N ALA A 124 -4.21 -9.86 -5.89
CA ALA A 124 -4.95 -10.78 -6.76
C ALA A 124 -6.34 -10.25 -7.17
N ARG A 125 -6.84 -9.17 -6.56
CA ARG A 125 -8.12 -8.54 -6.89
C ARG A 125 -9.29 -9.53 -6.89
N ASP A 126 -9.31 -10.42 -5.89
CA ASP A 126 -10.30 -11.46 -5.68
C ASP A 126 -10.38 -12.52 -6.81
N THR A 127 -9.46 -12.48 -7.78
CA THR A 127 -9.45 -13.43 -8.92
C THR A 127 -9.07 -14.85 -8.53
N LEU A 128 -8.40 -15.05 -7.39
CA LEU A 128 -7.91 -16.36 -6.91
C LEU A 128 -8.68 -16.89 -5.69
N GLY A 129 -9.45 -16.04 -5.03
CA GLY A 129 -10.21 -16.32 -3.82
C GLY A 129 -10.57 -15.06 -3.09
N ILE A 130 -11.58 -15.13 -2.22
CA ILE A 130 -12.08 -14.00 -1.43
C ILE A 130 -11.41 -14.05 -0.05
N ILE A 131 -10.65 -13.03 0.29
CA ILE A 131 -10.03 -12.88 1.61
C ILE A 131 -11.11 -12.57 2.63
N VAL A 132 -11.18 -13.34 3.71
CA VAL A 132 -12.19 -13.18 4.77
C VAL A 132 -11.59 -12.81 6.13
N GLU A 133 -10.33 -13.20 6.40
CA GLU A 133 -9.60 -12.85 7.61
C GLU A 133 -8.14 -12.54 7.28
N ALA A 134 -7.52 -11.63 8.02
CA ALA A 134 -6.10 -11.30 7.92
C ALA A 134 -5.48 -11.20 9.31
N THR A 135 -4.25 -11.69 9.46
CA THR A 135 -3.44 -11.53 10.66
C THR A 135 -2.21 -10.69 10.32
N PHE A 136 -2.00 -9.63 11.06
CA PHE A 136 -0.90 -8.70 10.86
C PHE A 136 0.06 -8.69 12.04
N LYS A 137 1.34 -8.45 11.76
CA LYS A 137 2.27 -7.90 12.73
C LYS A 137 2.13 -6.37 12.72
N LEU A 138 2.36 -5.75 13.87
CA LEU A 138 2.12 -4.33 14.13
C LEU A 138 3.41 -3.63 14.53
N LEU A 139 3.36 -2.29 14.56
CA LEU A 139 4.38 -1.46 15.18
C LEU A 139 3.77 -0.61 16.29
N PRO A 140 4.60 -0.14 17.27
CA PRO A 140 4.21 0.94 18.14
C PRO A 140 3.89 2.20 17.32
N LEU A 141 2.93 3.00 17.77
CA LEU A 141 2.73 4.34 17.22
C LEU A 141 4.02 5.16 17.36
N PRO A 142 4.43 5.92 16.35
CA PRO A 142 5.57 6.80 16.46
C PRO A 142 5.31 7.90 17.49
N GLU A 143 6.34 8.28 18.25
CA GLU A 143 6.25 9.39 19.22
C GLU A 143 6.06 10.74 18.52
N ALA A 144 6.69 10.90 17.36
CA ALA A 144 6.61 12.10 16.53
C ALA A 144 6.59 11.75 15.04
N GLU A 145 5.91 12.59 14.28
CA GLU A 145 5.95 12.57 12.83
C GLU A 145 6.09 13.99 12.29
N VAL A 146 6.89 14.14 11.23
CA VAL A 146 7.03 15.41 10.54
C VAL A 146 7.13 15.18 9.03
N TYR A 147 6.50 16.07 8.28
CA TYR A 147 6.57 16.09 6.82
C TYR A 147 7.01 17.46 6.37
N LEU A 148 8.06 17.51 5.56
CA LEU A 148 8.67 18.74 5.06
C LEU A 148 8.71 18.71 3.53
N ALA A 149 8.61 19.87 2.91
CA ALA A 149 8.62 20.02 1.48
C ALA A 149 9.66 21.03 1.01
N LYS A 150 10.26 20.75 -0.15
CA LYS A 150 11.17 21.63 -0.86
C LYS A 150 10.68 21.85 -2.29
N PRO A 151 10.38 23.12 -2.68
CA PRO A 151 10.05 23.41 -4.06
C PRO A 151 11.29 23.30 -4.95
N CYS A 152 11.11 22.79 -6.17
CA CYS A 152 12.13 22.64 -7.18
C CYS A 152 11.69 23.32 -8.48
N GLU A 153 12.62 24.00 -9.14
CA GLU A 153 12.36 24.70 -10.41
C GLU A 153 12.35 23.73 -11.61
N SER A 154 13.01 22.57 -11.47
CA SER A 154 13.15 21.58 -12.54
C SER A 154 13.31 20.16 -11.99
N LEU A 155 13.07 19.14 -12.85
CA LEU A 155 13.34 17.75 -12.53
C LEU A 155 14.83 17.51 -12.24
N ALA A 156 15.75 18.23 -12.88
CA ALA A 156 17.18 18.13 -12.61
C ALA A 156 17.52 18.61 -11.19
N GLN A 157 16.91 19.72 -10.73
CA GLN A 157 17.07 20.17 -9.34
C GLN A 157 16.46 19.16 -8.36
N ALA A 158 15.30 18.59 -8.67
CA ALA A 158 14.70 17.57 -7.83
C ALA A 158 15.60 16.31 -7.74
N GLU A 159 16.23 15.89 -8.84
CA GLU A 159 17.20 14.79 -8.88
C GLU A 159 18.36 15.05 -7.89
N THR A 160 18.98 16.23 -7.96
CA THR A 160 20.04 16.60 -7.03
C THR A 160 19.59 16.54 -5.57
N VAL A 161 18.39 17.03 -5.26
CA VAL A 161 17.83 16.95 -3.89
C VAL A 161 17.60 15.51 -3.44
N LEU A 162 17.11 14.65 -4.33
CA LEU A 162 16.92 13.22 -4.01
C LEU A 162 18.27 12.51 -3.78
N GLU A 163 19.30 12.84 -4.59
CA GLU A 163 20.65 12.31 -4.43
C GLU A 163 21.26 12.76 -3.10
N GLU A 164 21.12 14.04 -2.71
CA GLU A 164 21.56 14.54 -1.40
C GLU A 164 20.96 13.76 -0.23
N ILE A 165 19.65 13.38 -0.33
CA ILE A 165 18.99 12.58 0.69
C ILE A 165 19.51 11.14 0.69
N TRP A 166 19.69 10.51 -0.48
CA TRP A 166 20.17 9.13 -0.60
C TRP A 166 21.62 8.95 -0.15
N ASP A 167 22.46 9.97 -0.37
CA ASP A 167 23.87 9.96 0.02
C ASP A 167 24.08 10.33 1.51
N SER A 168 23.02 10.72 2.22
CA SER A 168 23.03 11.07 3.63
C SER A 168 22.73 9.87 4.55
N ASP A 169 22.92 10.07 5.86
CA ASP A 169 22.52 9.08 6.90
C ASP A 169 21.02 9.20 7.29
N LEU A 170 20.24 10.00 6.56
CA LEU A 170 18.81 10.17 6.82
C LEU A 170 18.02 8.89 6.55
N GLN A 171 17.00 8.65 7.36
CA GLN A 171 16.12 7.49 7.26
C GLN A 171 14.65 7.94 7.11
N PRO A 172 14.29 8.51 5.97
CA PRO A 172 12.94 8.99 5.77
C PRO A 172 11.92 7.84 5.69
N THR A 173 10.75 8.06 6.24
CA THR A 173 9.58 7.17 6.08
C THR A 173 8.81 7.50 4.81
N VAL A 174 8.90 8.74 4.33
CA VAL A 174 8.31 9.23 3.08
C VAL A 174 9.40 9.92 2.26
N LEU A 175 9.46 9.60 0.96
CA LEU A 175 10.29 10.31 -0.01
C LEU A 175 9.55 10.34 -1.34
N ASP A 176 8.84 11.45 -1.58
CA ASP A 176 7.98 11.63 -2.74
C ASP A 176 8.41 12.84 -3.58
N LEU A 177 8.12 12.77 -4.86
CA LEU A 177 8.24 13.86 -5.81
C LEU A 177 6.87 14.08 -6.45
N GLN A 178 6.34 15.30 -6.41
CA GLN A 178 5.02 15.58 -6.97
C GLN A 178 4.96 16.86 -7.79
N ARG A 179 4.05 16.87 -8.77
CA ARG A 179 3.56 18.03 -9.50
C ARG A 179 2.09 17.82 -9.82
N ILE A 180 1.20 18.54 -9.16
CA ILE A 180 -0.24 18.35 -9.26
C ILE A 180 -0.90 19.63 -9.78
N ASN A 181 -1.68 19.53 -10.86
CA ASN A 181 -2.53 20.61 -11.38
C ASN A 181 -1.84 21.99 -11.51
N GLY A 182 -0.63 22.02 -12.06
CA GLY A 182 0.12 23.26 -12.26
C GLY A 182 0.78 23.81 -10.99
N THR A 183 0.79 23.07 -9.88
CA THR A 183 1.57 23.43 -8.70
C THR A 183 3.07 23.32 -8.99
N PRO A 184 3.93 24.02 -8.24
CA PRO A 184 5.37 23.82 -8.31
C PRO A 184 5.75 22.35 -8.10
N LEU A 185 6.83 21.92 -8.72
CA LEU A 185 7.46 20.63 -8.46
C LEU A 185 7.95 20.63 -7.00
N MET A 186 7.57 19.61 -6.23
CA MET A 186 7.87 19.52 -4.80
C MET A 186 8.51 18.17 -4.48
N VAL A 187 9.65 18.20 -3.78
CA VAL A 187 10.17 17.02 -3.07
C VAL A 187 9.59 17.04 -1.66
N ILE A 188 9.02 15.92 -1.24
CA ILE A 188 8.44 15.74 0.09
C ILE A 188 9.24 14.67 0.81
N VAL A 189 9.69 14.98 2.02
CA VAL A 189 10.37 14.06 2.92
C VAL A 189 9.59 13.95 4.23
N GLY A 190 9.48 12.76 4.78
CA GLY A 190 8.84 12.53 6.06
C GLY A 190 9.67 11.67 6.97
N PHE A 191 9.62 11.98 8.26
CA PHE A 191 10.26 11.20 9.33
C PHE A 191 9.23 10.83 10.38
N ALA A 192 9.33 9.63 10.93
CA ALA A 192 8.47 9.15 12.00
C ALA A 192 9.27 8.21 12.91
N GLY A 193 9.07 8.33 14.24
CA GLY A 193 9.77 7.50 15.21
C GLY A 193 9.94 8.20 16.56
N PRO A 194 11.04 7.90 17.30
CA PRO A 194 11.39 8.62 18.53
C PRO A 194 11.54 10.12 18.30
N SER A 195 11.01 10.92 19.22
CA SER A 195 10.98 12.40 19.06
C SER A 195 12.34 13.01 18.79
N ALA A 196 13.38 12.55 19.50
CA ALA A 196 14.75 13.05 19.34
C ALA A 196 15.32 12.76 17.93
N ASP A 197 15.04 11.58 17.38
CA ASP A 197 15.50 11.18 16.05
C ASP A 197 14.80 12.01 14.96
N VAL A 198 13.48 12.21 15.11
CA VAL A 198 12.68 13.03 14.20
C VAL A 198 13.16 14.48 14.20
N GLU A 199 13.46 15.07 15.39
CA GLU A 199 14.00 16.42 15.51
C GLU A 199 15.37 16.56 14.85
N ALA A 200 16.28 15.62 15.08
CA ALA A 200 17.63 15.64 14.51
C ALA A 200 17.60 15.56 12.97
N GLN A 201 16.83 14.60 12.42
CA GLN A 201 16.70 14.42 10.96
C GLN A 201 16.00 15.61 10.30
N SER A 202 14.96 16.15 10.95
CA SER A 202 14.28 17.35 10.47
C SER A 202 15.22 18.56 10.42
N GLY A 203 16.07 18.75 11.46
CA GLY A 203 17.09 19.79 11.49
C GLY A 203 18.02 19.70 10.27
N THR A 204 18.49 18.50 9.94
CA THR A 204 19.37 18.28 8.79
C THR A 204 18.71 18.67 7.46
N VAL A 205 17.45 18.27 7.22
CA VAL A 205 16.80 18.62 5.95
C VAL A 205 16.40 20.10 5.87
N LEU A 206 16.18 20.77 6.99
CA LEU A 206 16.00 22.23 7.01
C LEU A 206 17.26 22.97 6.52
N GLU A 207 18.46 22.47 6.86
CA GLU A 207 19.73 23.05 6.39
C GLU A 207 19.91 22.94 4.88
N ILE A 208 19.38 21.90 4.26
CA ILE A 208 19.42 21.72 2.80
C ILE A 208 18.20 22.35 2.08
N GLY A 209 17.42 23.18 2.78
CA GLY A 209 16.39 24.06 2.22
C GLY A 209 14.99 23.49 2.14
N PHE A 210 14.68 22.42 2.86
CA PHE A 210 13.30 22.08 3.16
C PHE A 210 12.76 23.08 4.18
N ASN A 211 11.54 23.56 3.99
CA ASN A 211 11.05 24.66 4.83
C ASN A 211 9.55 24.66 5.12
N ALA A 212 8.75 23.99 4.32
CA ALA A 212 7.31 23.99 4.49
C ALA A 212 6.87 22.73 5.23
N SER A 213 6.03 22.89 6.25
CA SER A 213 5.25 21.76 6.77
C SER A 213 4.36 21.24 5.65
N ALA A 214 4.45 19.95 5.37
CA ALA A 214 3.65 19.28 4.37
C ALA A 214 2.62 18.38 5.06
N SER A 215 1.49 18.13 4.37
CA SER A 215 0.52 17.09 4.69
C SER A 215 0.66 15.99 3.65
N LEU A 216 0.22 14.79 3.96
CA LEU A 216 0.14 13.67 3.00
C LEU A 216 -1.18 13.65 2.19
N ASP A 217 -2.06 14.63 2.39
CA ASP A 217 -3.38 14.73 1.72
C ASP A 217 -3.29 14.82 0.20
N TYR A 218 -2.13 15.28 -0.32
CA TYR A 218 -1.89 15.31 -1.77
C TYR A 218 -2.03 13.94 -2.41
N ASP A 219 -1.71 12.86 -1.68
CA ASP A 219 -1.79 11.52 -2.22
C ASP A 219 -3.25 11.11 -2.47
N ALA A 220 -4.12 11.26 -1.48
CA ALA A 220 -5.55 10.96 -1.61
C ALA A 220 -6.19 11.83 -2.70
N GLN A 221 -5.91 13.14 -2.69
CA GLN A 221 -6.43 14.07 -3.68
C GLN A 221 -6.03 13.71 -5.11
N PHE A 222 -4.77 13.34 -5.33
CA PHE A 222 -4.28 13.01 -6.66
C PHE A 222 -4.68 11.59 -7.11
N ARG A 223 -4.65 10.61 -6.21
CA ARG A 223 -4.95 9.20 -6.54
C ARG A 223 -6.37 9.00 -7.08
N SER A 224 -7.33 9.82 -6.67
CA SER A 224 -8.69 9.82 -7.21
C SER A 224 -8.74 10.24 -8.69
N THR A 225 -7.75 11.00 -9.16
CA THR A 225 -7.67 11.52 -10.54
C THR A 225 -6.60 10.83 -11.39
N ALA A 226 -5.70 10.06 -10.79
CA ALA A 226 -4.67 9.34 -11.51
C ALA A 226 -5.28 8.23 -12.38
N SER A 227 -5.03 8.28 -13.68
CA SER A 227 -5.53 7.29 -14.65
C SER A 227 -4.63 6.08 -14.81
N SER A 228 -3.35 6.20 -14.43
CA SER A 228 -2.34 5.17 -14.64
C SER A 228 -1.25 5.21 -13.58
N PHE A 229 -0.51 4.10 -13.48
CA PHE A 229 0.74 4.08 -12.72
C PHE A 229 1.84 3.35 -13.52
N THR A 230 3.08 3.75 -13.29
CA THR A 230 4.27 3.14 -13.88
C THR A 230 5.24 2.77 -12.76
N SER A 231 5.86 1.60 -12.84
CA SER A 231 6.90 1.17 -11.88
C SER A 231 8.22 1.04 -12.60
N VAL A 232 9.25 1.70 -12.08
CA VAL A 232 10.60 1.74 -12.63
C VAL A 232 11.62 1.55 -11.52
N LEU A 233 12.88 1.30 -11.88
CA LEU A 233 13.96 1.40 -10.89
C LEU A 233 14.07 2.86 -10.41
N PRO A 234 14.34 3.10 -9.13
CA PRO A 234 14.47 4.47 -8.59
C PRO A 234 15.42 5.35 -9.40
N GLY A 235 16.56 4.82 -9.86
CA GLY A 235 17.52 5.54 -10.71
C GLY A 235 16.99 5.94 -12.10
N ASN A 236 15.85 5.37 -12.55
CA ASN A 236 15.21 5.72 -13.81
C ASN A 236 14.00 6.65 -13.62
N LEU A 237 13.73 7.07 -12.39
CA LEU A 237 12.55 7.86 -12.06
C LEU A 237 12.49 9.17 -12.86
N ILE A 238 13.56 9.97 -12.78
CA ILE A 238 13.62 11.29 -13.43
C ILE A 238 13.54 11.17 -14.95
N THR A 239 14.28 10.25 -15.55
CA THR A 239 14.22 9.99 -16.99
C THR A 239 12.81 9.60 -17.44
N THR A 240 12.11 8.80 -16.65
CA THR A 240 10.73 8.41 -16.93
C THR A 240 9.79 9.61 -16.83
N LEU A 241 9.91 10.43 -15.78
CA LEU A 241 9.12 11.66 -15.63
C LEU A 241 9.35 12.66 -16.77
N GLN A 242 10.59 12.78 -17.26
CA GLN A 242 10.90 13.59 -18.44
C GLN A 242 10.19 13.07 -19.70
N SER A 243 10.11 11.74 -19.86
CA SER A 243 9.43 11.12 -21.00
C SER A 243 7.91 11.28 -20.98
N LEU A 244 7.31 11.38 -19.77
CA LEU A 244 5.88 11.64 -19.61
C LEU A 244 5.48 13.09 -19.93
N GLY A 245 6.46 14.01 -20.01
CA GLY A 245 6.24 15.43 -20.34
C GLY A 245 5.58 16.21 -19.20
N ASP A 246 4.74 17.17 -19.59
CA ASP A 246 4.10 18.09 -18.63
C ASP A 246 2.76 17.55 -18.13
N VAL A 247 2.81 16.41 -17.44
CA VAL A 247 1.64 15.79 -16.81
C VAL A 247 1.68 15.97 -15.30
N SER A 248 0.51 15.95 -14.66
CA SER A 248 0.41 15.86 -13.21
C SER A 248 0.80 14.45 -12.74
N PHE A 249 1.59 14.37 -11.67
CA PHE A 249 2.04 13.11 -11.11
C PHE A 249 2.31 13.19 -9.61
N VAL A 250 2.28 12.03 -8.97
CA VAL A 250 2.85 11.74 -7.65
C VAL A 250 3.77 10.53 -7.80
N ALA A 251 5.04 10.71 -7.48
CA ALA A 251 6.05 9.66 -7.59
C ALA A 251 6.60 9.32 -6.20
N ARG A 252 6.56 8.03 -5.85
CA ARG A 252 7.26 7.46 -4.69
C ARG A 252 8.73 7.36 -5.05
N ALA A 253 9.48 8.42 -4.85
CA ALA A 253 10.84 8.55 -5.36
C ALA A 253 11.74 7.41 -4.85
N GLY A 254 11.64 7.04 -3.59
CA GLY A 254 12.41 5.95 -3.01
C GLY A 254 12.04 4.54 -3.52
N ASN A 255 10.86 4.36 -4.13
CA ASN A 255 10.36 3.06 -4.59
C ASN A 255 10.21 2.94 -6.11
N GLY A 256 10.36 4.04 -6.86
CA GLY A 256 10.21 4.05 -8.32
C GLY A 256 8.77 3.83 -8.82
N VAL A 257 7.76 4.20 -8.03
CA VAL A 257 6.35 4.11 -8.43
C VAL A 257 5.82 5.49 -8.76
N ILE A 258 5.33 5.68 -9.99
CA ILE A 258 4.81 6.95 -10.48
C ILE A 258 3.32 6.78 -10.76
N TYR A 259 2.47 7.52 -10.08
CA TYR A 259 1.06 7.72 -10.41
C TYR A 259 0.95 8.96 -11.29
N HIS A 260 0.26 8.86 -12.43
CA HIS A 260 0.18 9.96 -13.40
C HIS A 260 -1.16 10.03 -14.11
N ALA A 261 -1.47 11.19 -14.66
CA ALA A 261 -2.71 11.47 -15.36
C ALA A 261 -2.63 11.20 -16.88
N SER A 262 -1.62 10.50 -17.37
CA SER A 262 -1.52 10.17 -18.80
C SER A 262 -2.34 8.92 -19.14
N ALA A 263 -2.78 8.85 -20.41
CA ALA A 263 -3.63 7.75 -20.90
C ALA A 263 -2.86 6.43 -21.19
N GLU A 264 -1.57 6.35 -20.89
CA GLU A 264 -0.81 5.12 -21.13
C GLU A 264 -1.18 4.05 -20.08
N PRO A 265 -1.66 2.88 -20.51
CA PRO A 265 -2.00 1.82 -19.57
C PRO A 265 -0.75 1.23 -18.93
N ALA A 266 -0.86 0.90 -17.64
CA ALA A 266 0.19 0.16 -16.93
C ALA A 266 0.50 -1.16 -17.67
N LYS A 267 1.78 -1.45 -17.91
CA LYS A 267 2.21 -2.76 -18.41
C LYS A 267 2.01 -3.81 -17.31
N LEU A 268 1.00 -4.66 -17.48
CA LEU A 268 0.80 -5.82 -16.61
C LEU A 268 1.88 -6.88 -16.85
N PRO A 269 2.39 -7.53 -15.79
CA PRO A 269 3.31 -8.65 -15.96
C PRO A 269 2.59 -9.83 -16.62
N SER A 270 3.28 -10.45 -17.58
CA SER A 270 2.94 -11.72 -18.26
C SER A 270 1.47 -12.20 -18.18
N PRO A 271 0.61 -11.79 -19.12
CA PRO A 271 -0.82 -12.17 -19.11
C PRO A 271 -1.04 -13.69 -19.10
N ASP A 272 -0.16 -14.46 -19.75
CA ASP A 272 -0.25 -15.91 -19.84
C ASP A 272 -0.04 -16.60 -18.48
N LEU A 273 0.88 -16.10 -17.65
CA LEU A 273 1.10 -16.65 -16.32
C LEU A 273 -0.09 -16.38 -15.42
N GLN A 274 -0.62 -15.16 -15.44
CA GLN A 274 -1.81 -14.78 -14.67
C GLN A 274 -3.00 -15.65 -15.04
N LYS A 275 -3.24 -15.87 -16.33
CA LYS A 275 -4.32 -16.73 -16.84
C LYS A 275 -4.16 -18.16 -16.34
N ARG A 276 -2.97 -18.74 -16.43
CA ARG A 276 -2.70 -20.13 -15.95
C ARG A 276 -2.93 -20.25 -14.45
N VAL A 277 -2.50 -19.28 -13.65
CA VAL A 277 -2.74 -19.29 -12.20
C VAL A 277 -4.23 -19.16 -11.91
N LYS A 278 -4.94 -18.26 -12.59
CA LYS A 278 -6.40 -18.13 -12.46
C LYS A 278 -7.12 -19.44 -12.77
N GLU A 279 -6.79 -20.12 -13.87
CA GLU A 279 -7.38 -21.42 -14.26
C GLU A 279 -7.14 -22.52 -13.22
N MET A 280 -6.02 -22.46 -12.46
CA MET A 280 -5.75 -23.42 -11.38
C MET A 280 -6.61 -23.17 -10.13
N PHE A 281 -6.90 -21.91 -9.80
CA PHE A 281 -7.66 -21.54 -8.60
C PHE A 281 -9.16 -21.43 -8.85
N ASP A 282 -9.55 -21.14 -10.07
CA ASP A 282 -10.94 -20.94 -10.47
C ASP A 282 -11.19 -21.52 -11.88
N PRO A 283 -11.18 -22.85 -12.01
CA PRO A 283 -11.36 -23.52 -13.31
C PRO A 283 -12.75 -23.30 -13.91
N GLU A 284 -13.75 -22.97 -13.11
CA GLU A 284 -15.13 -22.74 -13.54
C GLU A 284 -15.46 -21.26 -13.81
N GLY A 285 -14.51 -20.35 -13.55
CA GLY A 285 -14.68 -18.93 -13.79
C GLY A 285 -15.75 -18.27 -12.93
N ILE A 286 -15.83 -18.64 -11.64
CA ILE A 286 -16.81 -18.15 -10.66
C ILE A 286 -16.40 -16.79 -10.12
N LEU A 287 -15.10 -16.60 -9.88
CA LEU A 287 -14.52 -15.38 -9.35
C LEU A 287 -14.29 -14.33 -10.48
N PRO A 288 -14.18 -13.02 -10.14
CA PRO A 288 -13.91 -11.99 -11.12
C PRO A 288 -12.64 -12.27 -11.94
N GLY A 289 -12.61 -11.80 -13.19
CA GLY A 289 -11.52 -12.02 -14.15
C GLY A 289 -10.61 -10.82 -14.31
#